data_b0f3b37921b649e2bb59e59d2ff386fc
#
_entry.id   b0f3b37921b649e2bb59e59d2ff386fc
#
_cell.length_a   1.000
_cell.length_b   1.000
_cell.length_c   1.000
_cell.angle_alpha   90.00
_cell.angle_beta   90.00
_cell.angle_gamma   90.00
#
_symmetry.space_group_name_H-M   'P 1'
#
loop_
_entity.id
_entity.type
_entity.pdbx_description
1 polymer ?
#
loop_
_entity_poly.entity_id
_entity_poly.type
_entity_poly.pdbx_seq_one_letter_code
_entity_poly.pdbx_strand_id
1 'polypeptide(L)'
;MSTQTENKGAPKAGKDPLEIFLTALNNVKPMVEVKSRRVGGANYQVPVEVRPIRRVALAMRWLKESARKRGEKSMAARLANELLEASEGRGGAMKKRDEVHRMAEANKAFSHFRF
;
A
#
# COMPACT_ATOMS: atom_id res chain seq x y z
N MET A 1 14.43 1.87 18.68
CA MET A 1 14.16 1.34 18.61
C MET A 1 13.89 0.89 18.51
N SER A 2 14.18 0.91 18.51
CA SER A 2 13.96 0.23 18.46
C SER A 2 13.40 -0.29 18.34
N THR A 3 13.53 -0.21 18.32
CA THR A 3 13.24 -0.88 18.27
C THR A 3 12.84 -1.27 17.78
N GLN A 4 13.04 -1.21 17.68
CA GLN A 4 12.90 -1.77 17.28
C GLN A 4 13.00 -2.04 16.56
N THR A 5 13.54 -1.93 16.54
CA THR A 5 13.77 -2.54 16.07
C THR A 5 13.91 -3.18 15.78
N GLU A 6 14.23 -3.32 15.89
CA GLU A 6 14.31 -4.06 15.64
C GLU A 6 13.97 -4.55 15.10
N ASN A 7 13.82 -4.70 15.02
CA ASN A 7 13.34 -5.34 14.43
C ASN A 7 12.88 -5.33 13.75
N LYS A 8 13.67 -5.28 13.79
CA LYS A 8 13.19 -5.09 12.99
C LYS A 8 12.00 -5.33 12.43
N GLY A 9 11.49 -4.85 12.37
CA GLY A 9 10.20 -4.85 11.77
C GLY A 9 9.54 -6.17 11.56
N ALA A 10 10.23 -7.17 11.42
CA ALA A 10 9.64 -8.46 11.16
C ALA A 10 8.75 -8.86 12.31
N PRO A 11 7.49 -9.22 12.04
CA PRO A 11 6.63 -9.73 13.09
C PRO A 11 7.19 -11.04 13.59
N LYS A 12 7.22 -11.15 14.87
CA LYS A 12 7.74 -12.32 15.52
C LYS A 12 6.65 -13.03 16.27
N ALA A 13 6.89 -14.28 16.57
CA ALA A 13 6.01 -14.99 17.49
C ALA A 13 5.87 -14.14 18.73
N GLY A 14 4.65 -13.97 19.19
CA GLY A 14 4.37 -13.16 20.34
C GLY A 14 3.96 -11.73 20.04
N LYS A 15 4.09 -11.30 18.80
CA LYS A 15 3.57 -9.99 18.42
C LYS A 15 2.05 -10.00 18.51
N ASP A 16 1.50 -8.91 19.02
CA ASP A 16 0.06 -8.71 19.06
C ASP A 16 -0.47 -8.65 17.62
N PRO A 17 -1.48 -9.46 17.29
CA PRO A 17 -2.08 -9.41 15.96
C PRO A 17 -2.55 -8.02 15.57
N LEU A 18 -3.05 -7.24 16.51
CA LEU A 18 -3.46 -5.87 16.23
C LEU A 18 -2.28 -5.01 15.79
N GLU A 19 -1.15 -5.17 16.46
CA GLU A 19 0.06 -4.44 16.06
C GLU A 19 0.49 -4.79 14.66
N ILE A 20 0.43 -6.08 14.32
CA ILE A 20 0.79 -6.53 12.97
C ILE A 20 -0.13 -5.89 11.94
N PHE A 21 -1.44 -5.90 12.21
CA PHE A 21 -2.41 -5.32 11.31
C PHE A 21 -2.17 -3.82 11.12
N LEU A 22 -1.97 -3.09 12.22
CA LEU A 22 -1.76 -1.64 12.13
C LEU A 22 -0.45 -1.30 11.41
N THR A 23 0.60 -2.07 11.67
CA THR A 23 1.86 -1.86 10.97
C THR A 23 1.72 -2.14 9.48
N ALA A 24 1.04 -3.23 9.13
CA ALA A 24 0.79 -3.56 7.73
C ALA A 24 0.01 -2.45 7.05
N LEU A 25 -1.05 -1.99 7.69
CA LEU A 25 -1.89 -0.94 7.15
C LEU A 25 -1.09 0.34 6.92
N ASN A 26 -0.31 0.74 7.91
CA ASN A 26 0.54 1.91 7.80
C ASN A 26 1.54 1.80 6.66
N ASN A 27 2.13 0.61 6.49
CA ASN A 27 3.11 0.40 5.43
C ASN A 27 2.49 0.48 4.05
N VAL A 28 1.26 0.00 3.90
CA VAL A 28 0.61 -0.10 2.59
C VAL A 28 -0.08 1.20 2.18
N LYS A 29 -0.42 2.07 3.12
CA LYS A 29 -1.12 3.32 2.80
C LYS A 29 -0.36 4.13 1.76
N PRO A 30 -1.00 4.48 0.64
CA PRO A 30 -0.35 5.32 -0.36
C PRO A 30 -0.46 6.80 0.01
N MET A 31 0.60 7.54 -0.23
CA MET A 31 0.58 8.99 -0.01
C MET A 31 0.06 9.72 -1.24
N VAL A 32 0.28 9.12 -2.41
CA VAL A 32 -0.12 9.74 -3.69
C VAL A 32 -0.73 8.67 -4.57
N GLU A 33 -1.56 9.11 -5.51
CA GLU A 33 -2.08 8.24 -6.56
C GLU A 33 -2.06 9.01 -7.86
N VAL A 34 -2.39 8.34 -8.96
CA VAL A 34 -2.37 8.95 -10.27
C VAL A 34 -3.81 8.99 -10.78
N LYS A 35 -4.25 10.16 -11.21
CA LYS A 35 -5.58 10.33 -11.77
C LYS A 35 -5.47 10.81 -13.21
N SER A 36 -6.38 10.30 -14.05
CA SER A 36 -6.47 10.73 -15.44
C SER A 36 -7.10 12.11 -15.53
N ARG A 37 -6.48 12.98 -16.30
CA ARG A 37 -7.04 14.31 -16.58
C ARG A 37 -6.99 14.54 -18.07
N ARG A 38 -8.00 15.20 -18.57
CA ARG A 38 -8.07 15.52 -19.98
C ARG A 38 -7.71 16.98 -20.17
N VAL A 39 -6.65 17.21 -20.93
CA VAL A 39 -6.16 18.56 -21.21
C VAL A 39 -5.93 18.67 -22.69
N GLY A 40 -6.65 19.59 -23.38
CA GLY A 40 -6.45 19.82 -24.79
C GLY A 40 -6.69 18.61 -25.66
N GLY A 41 -7.61 17.71 -25.25
CA GLY A 41 -7.90 16.50 -26.00
C GLY A 41 -7.00 15.33 -25.72
N ALA A 42 -5.95 15.52 -24.93
CA ALA A 42 -5.04 14.44 -24.53
C ALA A 42 -5.32 14.03 -23.08
N ASN A 43 -5.09 12.76 -22.78
CA ASN A 43 -5.23 12.24 -21.43
C ASN A 43 -3.88 12.21 -20.74
N TYR A 44 -3.82 12.77 -19.56
CA TYR A 44 -2.61 12.79 -18.74
C TYR A 44 -2.85 12.10 -17.42
N GLN A 45 -1.82 11.41 -16.94
CA GLN A 45 -1.84 10.80 -15.61
C GLN A 45 -1.21 11.79 -14.63
N VAL A 46 -2.01 12.36 -13.75
CA VAL A 46 -1.57 13.44 -12.87
C VAL A 46 -1.46 12.91 -11.45
N PRO A 47 -0.30 13.05 -10.80
CA PRO A 47 -0.17 12.62 -9.41
C PRO A 47 -0.93 13.57 -8.49
N VAL A 48 -1.68 13.00 -7.56
CA VAL A 48 -2.45 13.78 -6.58
C VAL A 48 -2.26 13.16 -5.21
N GLU A 49 -2.34 14.01 -4.20
CA GLU A 49 -2.26 13.56 -2.82
C GLU A 49 -3.52 12.80 -2.44
N VAL A 50 -3.35 11.71 -1.69
CA VAL A 50 -4.47 10.89 -1.25
C VAL A 50 -4.92 11.39 0.13
N ARG A 51 -6.21 11.62 0.29
CA ARG A 51 -6.76 12.02 1.58
C ARG A 51 -6.63 10.88 2.58
N PRO A 52 -6.48 11.20 3.89
CA PRO A 52 -6.24 10.15 4.89
C PRO A 52 -7.26 9.02 4.90
N ILE A 53 -8.54 9.34 4.79
CA ILE A 53 -9.58 8.31 4.78
C ILE A 53 -9.40 7.38 3.59
N ARG A 54 -9.11 7.94 2.43
CA ARG A 54 -8.92 7.14 1.23
C ARG A 54 -7.65 6.31 1.31
N ARG A 55 -6.61 6.79 2.00
CA ARG A 55 -5.37 6.00 2.19
C ARG A 55 -5.68 4.68 2.87
N VAL A 56 -6.48 4.73 3.93
CA VAL A 56 -6.86 3.53 4.67
C VAL A 56 -7.69 2.61 3.78
N ALA A 57 -8.67 3.16 3.07
CA ALA A 57 -9.52 2.36 2.20
C ALA A 57 -8.72 1.66 1.11
N LEU A 58 -7.78 2.36 0.50
CA LEU A 58 -6.93 1.78 -0.53
C LEU A 58 -6.02 0.69 0.05
N ALA A 59 -5.44 0.95 1.21
CA ALA A 59 -4.57 -0.04 1.85
C ALA A 59 -5.35 -1.32 2.14
N MET A 60 -6.55 -1.21 2.67
CA MET A 60 -7.36 -2.38 2.98
C MET A 60 -7.76 -3.14 1.71
N ARG A 61 -8.12 -2.40 0.67
CA ARG A 61 -8.47 -3.03 -0.61
C ARG A 61 -7.28 -3.79 -1.20
N TRP A 62 -6.10 -3.17 -1.18
CA TRP A 62 -4.91 -3.80 -1.76
C TRP A 62 -4.48 -5.03 -0.98
N LEU A 63 -4.60 -4.96 0.35
CA LEU A 63 -4.31 -6.12 1.19
C LEU A 63 -5.27 -7.27 0.87
N LYS A 64 -6.55 -6.96 0.73
CA LYS A 64 -7.56 -7.99 0.41
C LYS A 64 -7.30 -8.59 -0.98
N GLU A 65 -7.06 -7.75 -1.96
CA GLU A 65 -6.83 -8.23 -3.33
C GLU A 65 -5.57 -9.07 -3.43
N SER A 66 -4.51 -8.64 -2.74
CA SER A 66 -3.27 -9.41 -2.75
C SER A 66 -3.44 -10.74 -2.04
N ALA A 67 -4.20 -10.75 -0.95
CA ALA A 67 -4.48 -12.01 -0.25
C ALA A 67 -5.20 -13.00 -1.15
N ARG A 68 -6.16 -12.52 -1.93
CA ARG A 68 -6.92 -13.40 -2.83
C ARG A 68 -6.04 -14.10 -3.85
N LYS A 69 -4.92 -13.52 -4.20
CA LYS A 69 -4.03 -14.08 -5.21
C LYS A 69 -3.01 -15.06 -4.64
N ARG A 70 -3.00 -15.23 -3.33
CA ARG A 70 -2.03 -16.11 -2.69
C ARG A 70 -2.47 -17.57 -2.83
N GLY A 71 -1.51 -18.46 -2.59
CA GLY A 71 -1.73 -19.88 -2.78
C GLY A 71 -2.17 -20.66 -1.57
N GLU A 72 -2.24 -20.04 -0.40
CA GLU A 72 -2.70 -20.75 0.80
C GLU A 72 -4.15 -21.20 0.61
N LYS A 73 -4.54 -22.26 1.32
CA LYS A 73 -5.81 -22.90 1.07
C LYS A 73 -7.02 -22.08 1.53
N SER A 74 -6.93 -21.41 2.65
CA SER A 74 -8.05 -20.64 3.18
C SER A 74 -7.80 -19.16 3.03
N MET A 75 -8.88 -18.38 2.92
CA MET A 75 -8.75 -16.93 2.86
C MET A 75 -8.17 -16.39 4.16
N ALA A 76 -8.50 -17.01 5.29
CA ALA A 76 -7.93 -16.58 6.56
C ALA A 76 -6.41 -16.69 6.55
N ALA A 77 -5.87 -17.81 6.03
CA ALA A 77 -4.43 -17.99 5.96
C ALA A 77 -3.81 -17.01 4.96
N ARG A 78 -4.46 -16.80 3.83
CA ARG A 78 -3.97 -15.86 2.82
C ARG A 78 -3.88 -14.46 3.39
N LEU A 79 -4.93 -14.02 4.05
CA LEU A 79 -4.95 -12.67 4.61
C LEU A 79 -3.93 -12.52 5.74
N ALA A 80 -3.84 -13.53 6.61
CA ALA A 80 -2.88 -13.49 7.71
C ALA A 80 -1.45 -13.37 7.18
N ASN A 81 -1.11 -14.17 6.17
CA ASN A 81 0.24 -14.14 5.63
C ASN A 81 0.52 -12.86 4.86
N GLU A 82 -0.49 -12.33 4.16
CA GLU A 82 -0.31 -11.05 3.49
C GLU A 82 -0.06 -9.93 4.49
N LEU A 83 -0.81 -9.94 5.60
CA LEU A 83 -0.61 -8.93 6.64
C LEU A 83 0.77 -9.05 7.28
N LEU A 84 1.22 -10.27 7.54
CA LEU A 84 2.55 -10.47 8.09
C LEU A 84 3.62 -9.90 7.16
N GLU A 85 3.54 -10.23 5.87
CA GLU A 85 4.52 -9.74 4.92
C GLU A 85 4.47 -8.23 4.78
N ALA A 86 3.26 -7.67 4.74
CA ALA A 86 3.11 -6.22 4.64
C ALA A 86 3.69 -5.52 5.86
N SER A 87 3.55 -6.12 7.04
CA SER A 87 4.13 -5.54 8.25
C SER A 87 5.65 -5.55 8.21
N GLU A 88 6.22 -6.44 7.39
CA GLU A 88 7.67 -6.50 7.18
C GLU A 88 8.11 -5.67 5.98
N GLY A 89 7.19 -4.97 5.34
CA GLY A 89 7.52 -4.14 4.18
C GLY A 89 7.60 -4.88 2.87
N ARG A 90 6.95 -6.04 2.75
CA ARG A 90 6.98 -6.83 1.52
C ARG A 90 5.61 -7.41 1.24
N GLY A 91 5.50 -8.17 0.15
CA GLY A 91 4.25 -8.78 -0.26
C GLY A 91 3.57 -8.01 -1.37
N GLY A 92 2.46 -8.56 -1.87
CA GLY A 92 1.77 -8.00 -3.03
C GLY A 92 1.19 -6.62 -2.81
N ALA A 93 0.65 -6.36 -1.62
CA ALA A 93 0.09 -5.05 -1.33
C ALA A 93 1.18 -3.97 -1.29
N MET A 94 2.35 -4.31 -0.73
CA MET A 94 3.48 -3.38 -0.74
C MET A 94 3.97 -3.12 -2.15
N LYS A 95 3.99 -4.14 -2.99
CA LYS A 95 4.36 -3.96 -4.39
C LYS A 95 3.40 -3.03 -5.09
N LYS A 96 2.12 -3.16 -4.81
CA LYS A 96 1.11 -2.28 -5.38
C LYS A 96 1.32 -0.83 -4.96
N ARG A 97 1.58 -0.60 -3.67
CA ARG A 97 1.87 0.73 -3.18
C ARG A 97 3.09 1.33 -3.86
N ASP A 98 4.17 0.53 -3.95
CA ASP A 98 5.40 0.99 -4.58
C ASP A 98 5.20 1.29 -6.05
N GLU A 99 4.40 0.49 -6.74
CA GLU A 99 4.10 0.72 -8.15
C GLU A 99 3.36 2.04 -8.34
N VAL A 100 2.34 2.29 -7.50
CA VAL A 100 1.58 3.52 -7.59
C VAL A 100 2.47 4.73 -7.31
N HIS A 101 3.34 4.63 -6.31
CA HIS A 101 4.28 5.71 -5.99
C HIS A 101 5.26 5.94 -7.13
N ARG A 102 5.73 4.88 -7.78
CA ARG A 102 6.63 5.03 -8.93
C ARG A 102 5.92 5.70 -10.10
N MET A 103 4.67 5.33 -10.36
CA MET A 103 3.90 5.96 -11.41
C MET A 103 3.68 7.45 -11.12
N ALA A 104 3.39 7.77 -9.87
CA ALA A 104 3.21 9.18 -9.49
C ALA A 104 4.51 9.96 -9.68
N GLU A 105 5.64 9.36 -9.32
CA GLU A 105 6.93 10.00 -9.50
C GLU A 105 7.25 10.18 -10.98
N ALA A 106 6.97 9.17 -11.79
CA ALA A 106 7.22 9.26 -13.23
C ALA A 106 6.37 10.34 -13.88
N ASN A 107 5.19 10.62 -13.33
CA ASN A 107 4.27 11.61 -13.90
C ASN A 107 4.31 12.93 -13.15
N LYS A 108 5.33 13.14 -12.36
CA LYS A 108 5.46 14.32 -11.54
C LYS A 108 5.44 15.61 -12.33
N ALA A 109 5.96 15.56 -13.56
CA ALA A 109 6.02 16.73 -14.44
C ALA A 109 4.63 17.27 -14.79
N PHE A 110 3.59 16.44 -14.64
CA PHE A 110 2.23 16.85 -14.96
C PHE A 110 1.46 17.35 -13.74
N SER A 111 2.11 17.50 -12.60
CA SER A 111 1.42 17.91 -11.39
C SER A 111 0.81 19.31 -11.50
N HIS A 112 1.33 20.14 -12.40
CA HIS A 112 0.78 21.49 -12.60
C HIS A 112 -0.56 21.47 -13.34
N PHE A 113 -0.98 20.34 -13.87
CA PHE A 113 -2.28 20.20 -14.52
C PHE A 113 -3.38 19.83 -13.52
N ARG A 114 -3.24 20.19 -12.28
CA ARG A 114 -4.26 19.89 -11.28
C ARG A 114 -5.52 20.72 -11.50
N PHE A 115 -6.62 20.12 -11.16
CA PHE A 115 -7.94 20.72 -11.36
C PHE A 115 -8.77 20.66 -10.12
#